data_c0adfc230d94f8a618276c16206280fb
#
_entry.id   c0adfc230d94f8a618276c16206280fb
#
_cell.length_a   1.000
_cell.length_b   1.000
_cell.length_c   1.000
_cell.angle_alpha   90.00
_cell.angle_beta   90.00
_cell.angle_gamma   90.00
#
_symmetry.space_group_name_H-M   'P 1'
#
loop_
_entity.id
_entity.type
_entity.pdbx_description
1 polymer ?
#
loop_
_entity_poly.entity_id
_entity_poly.type
_entity_poly.pdbx_seq_one_letter_code
_entity_poly.pdbx_strand_id
1 'polypeptide(L)'
;MTNQSIPKRSEVPEEMTWNLKDMFESDQAWMAEYEAMKEFPAKIAAFQGTLARSAQDLLAWFRLQDEIELRLSVLMGYASCKGDEDTGNSSYQDVRGKAMNVYVSIASAAAFATPEIMAIADETLDRFYAQQPELETYRRSLYQIRRRKDHILSPAEERLLASAGEMANASENIAGVFRNADQIFPDVTDSQGNVHPLTDATFVPLLTSPDRELRRRAFETYYKQLGQYKNTIAATLDGQFKQLCFFSNARHYDSTIQASLDATEVPVPVYMNLIEAVHNNLDKMYRYVALRKKLLGVDELHMYDVYTPIVADADQAITYEQAKETVLEALQVLGDDYVDLLKEGFSNRWIDVYENVGKRSGAYSSGNSRPHPYVLLNHKDNLDCQFTLAHEMGHALHSYHSCKYQPVSTSDYVIFVAEVASTCNEVLLMRHLLKKTTDKKQRAYLINHFMDQFKGTVYRQTMFAEFELAMGKMAESGQALTADALCQKYHALNKLYFGPDMVSDDQIALEWARIPHFFYNYYVFQYATGFSAAVAIANRILKEGAPAVADYKKFLSGGCSTDPISLLKIAGVDMSSPEPVNSALALFGELVDEMEQLV
;
A
#
# COMPACT_ATOMS: atom_id res chain seq x y z
N MET A 1 5.33 -13.02 -29.92
CA MET A 1 6.22 -12.18 -29.08
C MET A 1 7.61 -12.30 -29.65
N THR A 2 8.15 -11.23 -30.23
CA THR A 2 9.56 -11.18 -30.63
C THR A 2 10.39 -11.20 -29.36
N ASN A 3 11.34 -12.13 -29.27
CA ASN A 3 12.34 -12.23 -28.19
C ASN A 3 13.27 -10.99 -28.24
N GLN A 4 12.77 -9.81 -27.86
CA GLN A 4 13.64 -8.66 -27.63
C GLN A 4 14.33 -8.90 -26.30
N SER A 5 15.65 -8.97 -26.32
CA SER A 5 16.44 -9.03 -25.09
C SER A 5 16.21 -7.75 -24.29
N ILE A 6 16.03 -7.87 -22.98
CA ILE A 6 15.93 -6.71 -22.07
C ILE A 6 17.15 -5.81 -22.28
N PRO A 7 16.99 -4.50 -22.55
CA PRO A 7 18.11 -3.59 -22.81
C PRO A 7 18.97 -3.40 -21.56
N LYS A 8 20.25 -3.09 -21.76
CA LYS A 8 21.10 -2.60 -20.68
C LYS A 8 20.70 -1.17 -20.30
N ARG A 9 20.99 -0.74 -19.08
CA ARG A 9 20.75 0.64 -18.64
C ARG A 9 21.28 1.70 -19.62
N SER A 10 22.47 1.50 -20.17
CA SER A 10 23.10 2.41 -21.13
C SER A 10 22.43 2.46 -22.51
N GLU A 11 21.51 1.54 -22.80
CA GLU A 11 20.78 1.47 -24.06
C GLU A 11 19.37 2.10 -23.94
N VAL A 12 18.93 2.43 -22.71
CA VAL A 12 17.68 3.16 -22.49
C VAL A 12 17.88 4.62 -22.85
N PRO A 13 17.02 5.25 -23.67
CA PRO A 13 17.10 6.68 -23.99
C PRO A 13 17.10 7.53 -22.71
N GLU A 14 17.98 8.52 -22.66
CA GLU A 14 18.14 9.36 -21.46
C GLU A 14 16.84 10.07 -21.06
N GLU A 15 16.05 10.51 -22.03
CA GLU A 15 14.74 11.14 -21.83
C GLU A 15 13.70 10.22 -21.18
N MET A 16 13.92 8.91 -21.21
CA MET A 16 13.06 7.89 -20.59
C MET A 16 13.58 7.43 -19.22
N THR A 17 14.54 8.13 -18.68
CA THR A 17 15.11 7.89 -17.35
C THR A 17 14.90 9.10 -16.46
N TRP A 18 14.79 8.89 -15.16
CA TRP A 18 14.72 9.98 -14.19
C TRP A 18 16.02 10.80 -14.12
N ASN A 19 15.92 12.09 -13.71
CA ASN A 19 17.06 12.99 -13.59
C ASN A 19 17.57 13.08 -12.14
N LEU A 20 18.45 12.19 -11.73
CA LEU A 20 19.00 12.19 -10.37
C LEU A 20 19.93 13.39 -10.10
N LYS A 21 20.37 14.14 -11.15
CA LYS A 21 21.17 15.36 -10.97
C LYS A 21 20.40 16.48 -10.26
N ASP A 22 19.08 16.41 -10.25
CA ASP A 22 18.25 17.35 -9.50
C ASP A 22 18.39 17.18 -7.98
N MET A 23 18.77 15.97 -7.51
CA MET A 23 19.15 15.72 -6.11
C MET A 23 20.63 16.03 -5.86
N PHE A 24 21.52 15.43 -6.65
CA PHE A 24 22.97 15.65 -6.58
C PHE A 24 23.59 15.63 -7.98
N GLU A 25 24.37 16.66 -8.31
CA GLU A 25 25.02 16.77 -9.64
C GLU A 25 25.93 15.59 -9.98
N SER A 26 26.47 14.91 -8.96
CA SER A 26 27.37 13.76 -9.12
C SER A 26 27.41 12.88 -7.87
N ASP A 27 27.94 11.66 -8.01
CA ASP A 27 28.23 10.77 -6.88
C ASP A 27 29.22 11.38 -5.88
N GLN A 28 30.11 12.29 -6.34
CA GLN A 28 31.01 13.02 -5.45
C GLN A 28 30.27 14.06 -4.60
N ALA A 29 29.28 14.76 -5.18
CA ALA A 29 28.44 15.69 -4.43
C ALA A 29 27.61 14.95 -3.37
N TRP A 30 27.05 13.78 -3.71
CA TRP A 30 26.38 12.90 -2.76
C TRP A 30 27.33 12.45 -1.64
N MET A 31 28.56 12.05 -1.98
CA MET A 31 29.57 11.60 -0.99
C MET A 31 29.94 12.74 -0.04
N ALA A 32 30.06 13.98 -0.53
CA ALA A 32 30.33 15.13 0.32
C ALA A 32 29.20 15.37 1.33
N GLU A 33 27.94 15.23 0.89
CA GLU A 33 26.77 15.33 1.78
C GLU A 33 26.73 14.18 2.80
N TYR A 34 27.03 12.95 2.36
CA TYR A 34 27.16 11.79 3.26
C TYR A 34 28.18 12.03 4.38
N GLU A 35 29.35 12.56 4.06
CA GLU A 35 30.37 12.90 5.06
C GLU A 35 29.88 14.00 6.02
N ALA A 36 29.20 15.03 5.50
CA ALA A 36 28.62 16.08 6.33
C ALA A 36 27.52 15.57 7.29
N MET A 37 26.70 14.61 6.85
CA MET A 37 25.66 14.03 7.67
C MET A 37 26.19 13.23 8.87
N LYS A 38 27.42 12.73 8.82
CA LYS A 38 28.06 12.04 9.96
C LYS A 38 28.32 12.93 11.18
N GLU A 39 28.24 14.24 11.03
CA GLU A 39 28.39 15.17 12.16
C GLU A 39 27.11 15.28 13.02
N PHE A 40 25.94 14.92 12.45
CA PHE A 40 24.66 15.11 13.14
C PHE A 40 24.48 14.29 14.40
N PRO A 41 24.93 13.04 14.54
CA PRO A 41 24.82 12.30 15.79
C PRO A 41 25.43 13.06 16.99
N ALA A 42 26.56 13.75 16.81
CA ALA A 42 27.16 14.56 17.87
C ALA A 42 26.33 15.82 18.18
N LYS A 43 25.77 16.49 17.15
CA LYS A 43 24.88 17.64 17.33
C LYS A 43 23.60 17.22 18.07
N ILE A 44 23.02 16.07 17.73
CA ILE A 44 21.85 15.47 18.38
C ILE A 44 22.13 15.18 19.84
N ALA A 45 23.25 14.51 20.16
CA ALA A 45 23.62 14.13 21.52
C ALA A 45 23.75 15.36 22.46
N ALA A 46 24.07 16.54 21.94
CA ALA A 46 24.14 17.76 22.73
C ALA A 46 22.78 18.21 23.29
N PHE A 47 21.67 17.73 22.74
CA PHE A 47 20.32 18.05 23.22
C PHE A 47 19.85 17.12 24.35
N GLN A 48 20.53 16.00 24.58
CA GLN A 48 20.13 15.05 25.61
C GLN A 48 20.05 15.72 27.00
N GLY A 49 18.93 15.55 27.69
CA GLY A 49 18.65 16.17 28.99
C GLY A 49 18.25 17.64 28.91
N THR A 50 17.99 18.20 27.74
CA THR A 50 17.70 19.63 27.58
C THR A 50 16.26 19.94 27.14
N LEU A 51 15.51 18.99 26.59
CA LEU A 51 14.25 19.27 25.89
C LEU A 51 13.15 19.80 26.80
N ALA A 52 13.18 19.48 28.09
CA ALA A 52 12.25 20.00 29.09
C ALA A 52 12.75 21.29 29.80
N ARG A 53 13.96 21.75 29.50
CA ARG A 53 14.61 22.85 30.21
C ARG A 53 14.04 24.22 29.86
N SER A 54 13.79 24.46 28.57
CA SER A 54 13.21 25.69 28.07
C SER A 54 12.48 25.51 26.75
N ALA A 55 11.55 26.45 26.47
CA ALA A 55 10.87 26.51 25.16
C ALA A 55 11.86 26.69 23.99
N GLN A 56 12.95 27.43 24.22
CA GLN A 56 13.98 27.66 23.22
C GLN A 56 14.76 26.37 22.88
N ASP A 57 15.10 25.56 23.88
CA ASP A 57 15.80 24.29 23.65
C ASP A 57 14.91 23.32 22.90
N LEU A 58 13.63 23.24 23.25
CA LEU A 58 12.67 22.38 22.53
C LEU A 58 12.47 22.84 21.08
N LEU A 59 12.34 24.15 20.85
CA LEU A 59 12.25 24.69 19.48
C LEU A 59 13.52 24.42 18.68
N ALA A 60 14.71 24.60 19.27
CA ALA A 60 15.98 24.34 18.62
C ALA A 60 16.13 22.86 18.25
N TRP A 61 15.62 21.95 19.09
CA TRP A 61 15.56 20.52 18.80
C TRP A 61 14.73 20.24 17.53
N PHE A 62 13.51 20.75 17.45
CA PHE A 62 12.65 20.51 16.27
C PHE A 62 13.22 21.12 15.00
N ARG A 63 13.84 22.29 15.07
CA ARG A 63 14.55 22.89 13.92
C ARG A 63 15.72 22.04 13.45
N LEU A 64 16.46 21.40 14.37
CA LEU A 64 17.50 20.45 14.01
C LEU A 64 16.92 19.20 13.35
N GLN A 65 15.76 18.70 13.83
CA GLN A 65 15.08 17.56 13.18
C GLN A 65 14.61 17.92 11.76
N ASP A 66 14.07 19.12 11.54
CA ASP A 66 13.69 19.59 10.20
C ASP A 66 14.91 19.66 9.26
N GLU A 67 16.04 20.18 9.73
CA GLU A 67 17.29 20.22 8.95
C GLU A 67 17.75 18.81 8.57
N ILE A 68 17.72 17.89 9.54
CA ILE A 68 18.13 16.49 9.33
C ILE A 68 17.21 15.84 8.31
N GLU A 69 15.90 15.96 8.47
CA GLU A 69 14.91 15.34 7.58
C GLU A 69 15.06 15.84 6.14
N LEU A 70 15.18 17.15 5.94
CA LEU A 70 15.38 17.74 4.61
C LEU A 70 16.61 17.20 3.89
N ARG A 71 17.71 17.01 4.60
CA ARG A 71 18.98 16.57 4.01
C ARG A 71 19.02 15.04 3.85
N LEU A 72 18.59 14.33 4.89
CA LEU A 72 18.62 12.86 4.93
C LEU A 72 17.66 12.26 3.90
N SER A 73 16.47 12.83 3.73
CA SER A 73 15.50 12.34 2.74
C SER A 73 16.03 12.42 1.31
N VAL A 74 16.73 13.50 0.95
CA VAL A 74 17.37 13.64 -0.37
C VAL A 74 18.56 12.68 -0.51
N LEU A 75 19.38 12.53 0.55
CA LEU A 75 20.50 11.60 0.58
C LEU A 75 20.04 10.15 0.37
N MET A 76 19.00 9.74 1.09
CA MET A 76 18.39 8.41 1.00
C MET A 76 17.68 8.20 -0.34
N GLY A 77 16.98 9.22 -0.84
CA GLY A 77 16.27 9.19 -2.12
C GLY A 77 17.24 8.91 -3.29
N TYR A 78 18.35 9.63 -3.36
CA TYR A 78 19.38 9.39 -4.37
C TYR A 78 19.93 7.97 -4.30
N ALA A 79 20.31 7.52 -3.10
CA ALA A 79 20.87 6.19 -2.89
C ALA A 79 19.89 5.08 -3.29
N SER A 80 18.61 5.27 -3.00
CA SER A 80 17.55 4.33 -3.38
C SER A 80 17.33 4.29 -4.88
N CYS A 81 17.15 5.44 -5.52
CA CYS A 81 16.97 5.53 -6.96
C CYS A 81 18.14 4.93 -7.74
N LYS A 82 19.38 5.26 -7.33
CA LYS A 82 20.60 4.66 -7.92
C LYS A 82 20.60 3.14 -7.80
N GLY A 83 20.29 2.62 -6.61
CA GLY A 83 20.22 1.16 -6.38
C GLY A 83 19.13 0.47 -7.19
N ASP A 84 18.03 1.16 -7.50
CA ASP A 84 16.89 0.61 -8.23
C ASP A 84 17.07 0.67 -9.76
N GLU A 85 18.00 1.52 -10.28
CA GLU A 85 18.42 1.49 -11.70
C GLU A 85 19.10 0.17 -12.08
N ASP A 86 19.89 -0.39 -11.17
CA ASP A 86 20.61 -1.66 -11.35
C ASP A 86 20.95 -2.26 -9.98
N THR A 87 20.08 -3.17 -9.51
CA THR A 87 20.23 -3.85 -8.22
C THR A 87 21.46 -4.76 -8.13
N GLY A 88 22.05 -5.13 -9.29
CA GLY A 88 23.28 -5.92 -9.37
C GLY A 88 24.57 -5.10 -9.27
N ASN A 89 24.47 -3.78 -9.32
CA ASN A 89 25.64 -2.91 -9.29
C ASN A 89 26.21 -2.74 -7.88
N SER A 90 27.41 -3.26 -7.66
CA SER A 90 28.06 -3.24 -6.33
C SER A 90 28.33 -1.83 -5.81
N SER A 91 28.62 -0.86 -6.68
CA SER A 91 28.84 0.54 -6.28
C SER A 91 27.55 1.18 -5.78
N TYR A 92 26.40 0.85 -6.39
CA TYR A 92 25.08 1.35 -5.95
C TYR A 92 24.65 0.69 -4.64
N GLN A 93 24.98 -0.58 -4.44
CA GLN A 93 24.76 -1.27 -3.17
C GLN A 93 25.57 -0.64 -2.03
N ASP A 94 26.83 -0.24 -2.30
CA ASP A 94 27.67 0.48 -1.33
C ASP A 94 27.09 1.85 -0.96
N VAL A 95 26.60 2.62 -1.94
CA VAL A 95 25.92 3.90 -1.71
C VAL A 95 24.68 3.71 -0.81
N ARG A 96 23.84 2.71 -1.07
CA ARG A 96 22.67 2.38 -0.21
C ARG A 96 23.10 1.98 1.20
N GLY A 97 24.15 1.16 1.33
CA GLY A 97 24.68 0.74 2.62
C GLY A 97 25.18 1.92 3.45
N LYS A 98 25.91 2.85 2.82
CA LYS A 98 26.38 4.10 3.47
C LYS A 98 25.22 4.98 3.93
N ALA A 99 24.22 5.21 3.07
CA ALA A 99 23.03 5.99 3.41
C ALA A 99 22.29 5.38 4.61
N MET A 100 22.09 4.06 4.63
CA MET A 100 21.45 3.36 5.73
C MET A 100 22.26 3.47 7.04
N ASN A 101 23.59 3.38 6.98
CA ASN A 101 24.43 3.52 8.17
C ASN A 101 24.32 4.91 8.81
N VAL A 102 24.25 5.98 8.02
CA VAL A 102 24.02 7.33 8.52
C VAL A 102 22.63 7.47 9.14
N TYR A 103 21.60 6.96 8.45
CA TYR A 103 20.23 6.93 8.99
C TYR A 103 20.17 6.26 10.36
N VAL A 104 20.72 5.04 10.49
CA VAL A 104 20.74 4.30 11.76
C VAL A 104 21.51 5.05 12.85
N SER A 105 22.64 5.67 12.50
CA SER A 105 23.43 6.45 13.44
C SER A 105 22.67 7.67 13.98
N ILE A 106 21.99 8.40 13.11
CA ILE A 106 21.15 9.56 13.46
C ILE A 106 19.96 9.11 14.31
N ALA A 107 19.24 8.07 13.90
CA ALA A 107 18.09 7.54 14.63
C ALA A 107 18.47 7.05 16.03
N SER A 108 19.61 6.36 16.16
CA SER A 108 20.14 5.92 17.46
C SER A 108 20.50 7.09 18.37
N ALA A 109 21.13 8.13 17.83
CA ALA A 109 21.48 9.32 18.61
C ALA A 109 20.22 10.07 19.10
N ALA A 110 19.13 10.08 18.31
CA ALA A 110 17.88 10.77 18.62
C ALA A 110 16.94 9.98 19.57
N ALA A 111 17.25 8.74 19.92
CA ALA A 111 16.36 7.84 20.67
C ALA A 111 15.95 8.39 22.07
N PHE A 112 16.73 9.27 22.67
CA PHE A 112 16.40 9.92 23.95
C PHE A 112 15.24 10.89 23.87
N ALA A 113 14.93 11.43 22.68
CA ALA A 113 14.03 12.56 22.54
C ALA A 113 12.57 12.22 22.88
N THR A 114 12.08 11.10 22.42
CA THR A 114 10.69 10.66 22.70
C THR A 114 10.44 10.52 24.21
N PRO A 115 11.24 9.81 25.01
CA PRO A 115 11.06 9.78 26.46
C PRO A 115 11.14 11.15 27.13
N GLU A 116 12.07 12.02 26.71
CA GLU A 116 12.18 13.37 27.31
C GLU A 116 10.97 14.24 27.00
N ILE A 117 10.48 14.24 25.76
CA ILE A 117 9.29 15.00 25.37
C ILE A 117 8.06 14.50 26.13
N MET A 118 7.90 13.19 26.30
CA MET A 118 6.80 12.62 27.05
C MET A 118 6.82 12.97 28.53
N ALA A 119 8.00 13.16 29.11
CA ALA A 119 8.17 13.55 30.50
C ALA A 119 7.83 15.04 30.75
N ILE A 120 7.68 15.87 29.71
CA ILE A 120 7.28 17.28 29.88
C ILE A 120 5.83 17.32 30.39
N ALA A 121 5.59 18.00 31.52
CA ALA A 121 4.23 18.21 32.05
C ALA A 121 3.42 19.09 31.09
N ASP A 122 2.08 18.87 31.04
CA ASP A 122 1.19 19.61 30.13
C ASP A 122 1.24 21.12 30.39
N GLU A 123 1.23 21.54 31.66
CA GLU A 123 1.33 22.95 32.04
C GLU A 123 2.67 23.58 31.62
N THR A 124 3.73 22.79 31.56
CA THR A 124 5.04 23.24 31.07
C THR A 124 5.02 23.44 29.57
N LEU A 125 4.41 22.50 28.85
CA LEU A 125 4.27 22.59 27.40
C LEU A 125 3.39 23.78 26.99
N ASP A 126 2.26 24.02 27.69
CA ASP A 126 1.40 25.18 27.45
C ASP A 126 2.17 26.48 27.66
N ARG A 127 2.98 26.56 28.72
CA ARG A 127 3.87 27.69 28.96
C ARG A 127 4.91 27.85 27.85
N PHE A 128 5.45 26.76 27.31
CA PHE A 128 6.40 26.78 26.20
C PHE A 128 5.77 27.33 24.93
N TYR A 129 4.55 26.97 24.60
CA TYR A 129 3.81 27.56 23.46
C TYR A 129 3.60 29.06 23.64
N ALA A 130 3.28 29.48 24.85
CA ALA A 130 3.11 30.92 25.15
C ALA A 130 4.44 31.70 25.04
N GLN A 131 5.57 31.09 25.42
CA GLN A 131 6.90 31.72 25.37
C GLN A 131 7.52 31.73 23.95
N GLN A 132 7.24 30.69 23.19
CA GLN A 132 7.77 30.51 21.83
C GLN A 132 6.63 30.08 20.86
N PRO A 133 5.89 31.06 20.29
CA PRO A 133 4.77 30.78 19.40
C PRO A 133 5.12 29.91 18.16
N GLU A 134 6.38 29.91 17.73
CA GLU A 134 6.86 29.08 16.63
C GLU A 134 6.76 27.57 16.94
N LEU A 135 6.68 27.17 18.21
CA LEU A 135 6.40 25.79 18.62
C LEU A 135 5.01 25.29 18.17
N GLU A 136 4.10 26.20 17.84
CA GLU A 136 2.79 25.83 17.27
C GLU A 136 2.93 25.01 15.98
N THR A 137 3.96 25.25 15.17
CA THR A 137 4.28 24.46 13.99
C THR A 137 4.49 22.99 14.32
N TYR A 138 4.99 22.69 15.52
CA TYR A 138 5.29 21.33 15.97
C TYR A 138 4.23 20.76 16.93
N ARG A 139 3.10 21.47 17.12
CA ARG A 139 2.02 20.99 18.01
C ARG A 139 1.53 19.60 17.64
N ARG A 140 1.37 19.35 16.34
CA ARG A 140 0.93 18.03 15.84
C ARG A 140 1.97 16.94 16.15
N SER A 141 3.25 17.18 15.90
CA SER A 141 4.33 16.22 16.21
C SER A 141 4.44 15.96 17.72
N LEU A 142 4.33 17.00 18.54
CA LEU A 142 4.29 16.86 19.99
C LEU A 142 3.07 16.05 20.44
N TYR A 143 1.90 16.29 19.86
CA TYR A 143 0.69 15.50 20.12
C TYR A 143 0.90 14.03 19.74
N GLN A 144 1.46 13.73 18.56
CA GLN A 144 1.72 12.36 18.11
C GLN A 144 2.64 11.59 19.06
N ILE A 145 3.68 12.24 19.57
CA ILE A 145 4.57 11.63 20.56
C ILE A 145 3.82 11.35 21.87
N ARG A 146 3.00 12.28 22.35
CA ARG A 146 2.42 12.27 23.69
C ARG A 146 1.10 11.51 23.81
N ARG A 147 0.30 11.40 22.71
CA ARG A 147 -1.01 10.71 22.74
C ARG A 147 -0.94 9.26 23.19
N ARG A 148 0.22 8.60 23.01
CA ARG A 148 0.45 7.22 23.41
C ARG A 148 0.99 7.05 24.83
N LYS A 149 0.96 8.11 25.66
CA LYS A 149 1.52 8.14 27.01
C LYS A 149 1.01 6.98 27.88
N ASP A 150 -0.27 6.64 27.80
CA ASP A 150 -0.90 5.59 28.61
C ASP A 150 -0.47 4.17 28.16
N HIS A 151 0.14 4.06 26.97
CA HIS A 151 0.64 2.82 26.37
C HIS A 151 2.17 2.72 26.39
N ILE A 152 2.85 3.62 27.10
CA ILE A 152 4.29 3.59 27.25
C ILE A 152 4.64 3.24 28.68
N LEU A 153 5.55 2.28 28.81
CA LEU A 153 5.97 1.69 30.07
C LEU A 153 7.16 2.45 30.68
N SER A 154 7.61 2.00 31.84
CA SER A 154 8.83 2.55 32.42
C SER A 154 10.05 2.33 31.51
N PRO A 155 11.12 3.14 31.61
CA PRO A 155 12.31 2.99 30.78
C PRO A 155 12.99 1.59 30.89
N ALA A 156 12.82 0.90 32.01
CA ALA A 156 13.35 -0.46 32.19
C ALA A 156 12.52 -1.50 31.42
N GLU A 157 11.19 -1.37 31.46
CA GLU A 157 10.26 -2.24 30.75
C GLU A 157 10.34 -1.99 29.24
N GLU A 158 10.43 -0.72 28.78
CA GLU A 158 10.63 -0.41 27.35
C GLU A 158 11.92 -1.03 26.81
N ARG A 159 13.03 -0.97 27.55
CA ARG A 159 14.28 -1.66 27.16
C ARG A 159 14.10 -3.17 27.09
N LEU A 160 13.34 -3.77 28.01
CA LEU A 160 13.05 -5.21 27.99
C LEU A 160 12.22 -5.58 26.77
N LEU A 161 11.15 -4.83 26.47
CA LEU A 161 10.31 -5.05 25.27
C LEU A 161 11.10 -4.84 23.96
N ALA A 162 11.96 -3.82 23.90
CA ALA A 162 12.84 -3.61 22.75
C ALA A 162 13.79 -4.79 22.54
N SER A 163 14.35 -5.34 23.63
CA SER A 163 15.21 -6.53 23.56
C SER A 163 14.48 -7.80 23.13
N ALA A 164 13.15 -7.87 23.32
CA ALA A 164 12.32 -8.98 22.85
C ALA A 164 11.95 -8.86 21.35
N GLY A 165 12.22 -7.71 20.70
CA GLY A 165 11.80 -7.43 19.31
C GLY A 165 12.37 -8.43 18.30
N GLU A 166 13.65 -8.82 18.43
CA GLU A 166 14.26 -9.81 17.53
C GLU A 166 13.57 -11.18 17.65
N MET A 167 13.26 -11.59 18.87
CA MET A 167 12.53 -12.83 19.13
C MET A 167 11.08 -12.75 18.63
N ALA A 168 10.45 -11.58 18.74
CA ALA A 168 9.08 -11.35 18.28
C ALA A 168 8.95 -11.50 16.74
N ASN A 169 9.97 -11.06 15.99
CA ASN A 169 9.98 -11.16 14.52
C ASN A 169 10.30 -12.58 14.00
N ALA A 170 10.63 -13.53 14.86
CA ALA A 170 11.05 -14.87 14.45
C ALA A 170 9.96 -15.59 13.63
N SER A 171 8.68 -15.45 14.02
CA SER A 171 7.56 -16.12 13.33
C SER A 171 7.41 -15.67 11.88
N GLU A 172 7.44 -14.36 11.63
CA GLU A 172 7.40 -13.78 10.29
C GLU A 172 8.62 -14.17 9.47
N ASN A 173 9.81 -14.09 10.06
CA ASN A 173 11.06 -14.45 9.38
C ASN A 173 11.06 -15.93 8.97
N ILE A 174 10.67 -16.84 9.86
CA ILE A 174 10.58 -18.29 9.54
C ILE A 174 9.57 -18.52 8.41
N ALA A 175 8.40 -17.90 8.47
CA ALA A 175 7.39 -18.02 7.41
C ALA A 175 7.90 -17.46 6.07
N GLY A 176 8.63 -16.34 6.10
CA GLY A 176 9.25 -15.72 4.92
C GLY A 176 10.32 -16.60 4.28
N VAL A 177 11.25 -17.13 5.08
CA VAL A 177 12.32 -18.06 4.60
C VAL A 177 11.69 -19.32 4.02
N PHE A 178 10.77 -19.94 4.75
CA PHE A 178 10.08 -21.15 4.28
C PHE A 178 9.40 -20.92 2.92
N ARG A 179 8.60 -19.85 2.78
CA ARG A 179 7.87 -19.56 1.55
C ARG A 179 8.79 -19.23 0.37
N ASN A 180 9.84 -18.44 0.59
CA ASN A 180 10.67 -17.92 -0.48
C ASN A 180 11.82 -18.84 -0.89
N ALA A 181 12.29 -19.73 0.02
CA ALA A 181 13.47 -20.55 -0.19
C ALA A 181 13.18 -22.07 -0.20
N ASP A 182 12.31 -22.55 0.71
CA ASP A 182 12.18 -23.99 0.95
C ASP A 182 10.93 -24.59 0.27
N GLN A 183 9.94 -23.75 -0.06
CA GLN A 183 8.69 -24.19 -0.66
C GLN A 183 8.85 -24.44 -2.16
N ILE A 184 8.72 -25.71 -2.56
CA ILE A 184 8.85 -26.14 -3.97
C ILE A 184 7.53 -26.77 -4.39
N PHE A 185 7.06 -26.39 -5.59
CA PHE A 185 5.87 -26.96 -6.21
C PHE A 185 6.26 -27.81 -7.42
N PRO A 186 5.58 -28.96 -7.65
CA PRO A 186 5.73 -29.71 -8.90
C PRO A 186 5.19 -28.90 -10.08
N ASP A 187 5.84 -29.02 -11.24
CA ASP A 187 5.33 -28.46 -12.47
C ASP A 187 3.95 -29.06 -12.83
N VAL A 188 3.17 -28.32 -13.60
CA VAL A 188 1.86 -28.75 -14.10
C VAL A 188 1.84 -28.80 -15.61
N THR A 189 0.92 -29.61 -16.17
CA THR A 189 0.77 -29.76 -17.61
C THR A 189 -0.58 -29.22 -18.08
N ASP A 190 -0.59 -28.55 -19.24
CA ASP A 190 -1.82 -28.12 -19.89
C ASP A 190 -2.56 -29.29 -20.58
N SER A 191 -3.70 -28.99 -21.23
CA SER A 191 -4.49 -29.99 -21.96
C SER A 191 -3.76 -30.56 -23.20
N GLN A 192 -2.72 -29.86 -23.68
CA GLN A 192 -1.91 -30.28 -24.84
C GLN A 192 -0.64 -31.04 -24.43
N GLY A 193 -0.37 -31.16 -23.11
CA GLY A 193 0.81 -31.84 -22.58
C GLY A 193 2.06 -30.96 -22.43
N ASN A 194 1.95 -29.62 -22.63
CA ASN A 194 3.06 -28.71 -22.34
C ASN A 194 3.23 -28.53 -20.84
N VAL A 195 4.48 -28.46 -20.40
CA VAL A 195 4.86 -28.32 -19.00
C VAL A 195 4.97 -26.85 -18.65
N HIS A 196 4.38 -26.47 -17.52
CA HIS A 196 4.40 -25.12 -16.98
C HIS A 196 4.98 -25.12 -15.54
N PRO A 197 5.95 -24.28 -15.22
CA PRO A 197 6.48 -24.17 -13.87
C PRO A 197 5.42 -23.59 -12.93
N LEU A 198 5.23 -24.24 -11.76
CA LEU A 198 4.33 -23.78 -10.72
C LEU A 198 5.14 -23.19 -9.56
N THR A 199 4.89 -21.93 -9.24
CA THR A 199 5.49 -21.18 -8.14
C THR A 199 4.44 -20.24 -7.55
N ASP A 200 4.73 -19.57 -6.42
CA ASP A 200 3.86 -18.48 -5.92
C ASP A 200 3.62 -17.40 -6.98
N ALA A 201 4.66 -17.05 -7.76
CA ALA A 201 4.58 -16.01 -8.78
C ALA A 201 3.79 -16.45 -10.02
N THR A 202 3.87 -17.73 -10.42
CA THR A 202 3.18 -18.25 -11.61
C THR A 202 1.77 -18.77 -11.32
N PHE A 203 1.41 -18.98 -10.05
CA PHE A 203 0.12 -19.57 -9.67
C PHE A 203 -1.08 -18.76 -10.20
N VAL A 204 -1.17 -17.47 -9.89
CA VAL A 204 -2.29 -16.65 -10.38
C VAL A 204 -2.26 -16.49 -11.90
N PRO A 205 -1.13 -16.21 -12.58
CA PRO A 205 -1.01 -16.26 -14.02
C PRO A 205 -1.52 -17.58 -14.66
N LEU A 206 -1.24 -18.73 -14.06
CA LEU A 206 -1.77 -20.01 -14.55
C LEU A 206 -3.30 -20.09 -14.42
N LEU A 207 -3.89 -19.47 -13.39
CA LEU A 207 -5.34 -19.40 -13.20
C LEU A 207 -6.04 -18.40 -14.15
N THR A 208 -5.31 -17.55 -14.86
CA THR A 208 -5.87 -16.71 -15.93
C THR A 208 -5.92 -17.41 -17.29
N SER A 209 -5.30 -18.59 -17.43
CA SER A 209 -5.25 -19.36 -18.68
C SER A 209 -6.66 -19.64 -19.24
N PRO A 210 -6.87 -19.59 -20.55
CA PRO A 210 -8.11 -20.08 -21.18
C PRO A 210 -8.28 -21.61 -21.04
N ASP A 211 -7.22 -22.37 -20.83
CA ASP A 211 -7.25 -23.81 -20.59
C ASP A 211 -7.73 -24.13 -19.17
N ARG A 212 -8.99 -24.53 -19.06
CA ARG A 212 -9.62 -24.85 -17.76
C ARG A 212 -8.93 -26.01 -17.04
N GLU A 213 -8.43 -26.99 -17.80
CA GLU A 213 -7.73 -28.15 -17.22
C GLU A 213 -6.39 -27.72 -16.60
N LEU A 214 -5.66 -26.80 -17.24
CA LEU A 214 -4.44 -26.22 -16.66
C LEU A 214 -4.77 -25.47 -15.37
N ARG A 215 -5.84 -24.65 -15.35
CA ARG A 215 -6.25 -23.93 -14.12
C ARG A 215 -6.54 -24.90 -12.99
N ARG A 216 -7.34 -25.93 -13.26
CA ARG A 216 -7.69 -26.97 -12.28
C ARG A 216 -6.46 -27.67 -11.73
N ARG A 217 -5.55 -28.13 -12.60
CA ARG A 217 -4.31 -28.82 -12.20
C ARG A 217 -3.39 -27.93 -11.39
N ALA A 218 -3.22 -26.67 -11.81
CA ALA A 218 -2.43 -25.69 -11.07
C ALA A 218 -3.00 -25.49 -9.66
N PHE A 219 -4.30 -25.30 -9.55
CA PHE A 219 -5.00 -25.10 -8.27
C PHE A 219 -4.86 -26.32 -7.34
N GLU A 220 -5.20 -27.50 -7.83
CA GLU A 220 -5.13 -28.75 -7.05
C GLU A 220 -3.69 -29.06 -6.62
N THR A 221 -2.72 -28.93 -7.53
CA THR A 221 -1.31 -29.21 -7.24
C THR A 221 -0.74 -28.24 -6.23
N TYR A 222 -1.04 -26.94 -6.38
CA TYR A 222 -0.59 -25.89 -5.48
C TYR A 222 -1.07 -26.15 -4.05
N TYR A 223 -2.37 -26.31 -3.85
CA TYR A 223 -2.93 -26.52 -2.50
C TYR A 223 -2.62 -27.89 -1.93
N LYS A 224 -2.46 -28.93 -2.75
CA LYS A 224 -1.98 -30.24 -2.30
C LYS A 224 -0.57 -30.14 -1.71
N GLN A 225 0.32 -29.41 -2.37
CA GLN A 225 1.69 -29.19 -1.91
C GLN A 225 1.70 -28.34 -0.64
N LEU A 226 0.97 -27.22 -0.64
CA LEU A 226 0.84 -26.34 0.51
C LEU A 226 0.28 -27.08 1.74
N GLY A 227 -0.68 -27.98 1.52
CA GLY A 227 -1.31 -28.79 2.56
C GLY A 227 -0.35 -29.68 3.35
N GLN A 228 0.80 -30.06 2.76
CA GLN A 228 1.83 -30.84 3.47
C GLN A 228 2.47 -30.04 4.62
N TYR A 229 2.45 -28.72 4.53
CA TYR A 229 3.10 -27.81 5.48
C TYR A 229 2.10 -27.00 6.32
N LYS A 230 0.78 -27.25 6.19
CA LYS A 230 -0.27 -26.47 6.83
C LYS A 230 -0.08 -26.26 8.34
N ASN A 231 0.40 -27.29 9.05
CA ASN A 231 0.62 -27.23 10.50
C ASN A 231 1.81 -26.33 10.87
N THR A 232 2.89 -26.35 10.09
CA THR A 232 4.05 -25.49 10.30
C THR A 232 3.69 -24.03 10.04
N ILE A 233 2.97 -23.76 8.94
CA ILE A 233 2.52 -22.40 8.60
C ILE A 233 1.52 -21.88 9.65
N ALA A 234 0.59 -22.73 10.12
CA ALA A 234 -0.31 -22.37 11.21
C ALA A 234 0.44 -22.04 12.51
N ALA A 235 1.50 -22.81 12.84
CA ALA A 235 2.30 -22.55 14.03
C ALA A 235 3.08 -21.22 13.95
N THR A 236 3.58 -20.83 12.77
CA THR A 236 4.21 -19.50 12.61
C THR A 236 3.19 -18.38 12.75
N LEU A 237 1.99 -18.56 12.21
CA LEU A 237 0.92 -17.57 12.34
C LEU A 237 0.38 -17.48 13.78
N ASP A 238 0.26 -18.61 14.50
CA ASP A 238 -0.05 -18.65 15.93
C ASP A 238 1.01 -17.89 16.76
N GLY A 239 2.28 -18.05 16.41
CA GLY A 239 3.39 -17.30 17.01
C GLY A 239 3.28 -15.79 16.77
N GLN A 240 2.87 -15.38 15.56
CA GLN A 240 2.64 -13.97 15.22
C GLN A 240 1.53 -13.35 16.06
N PHE A 241 0.38 -14.01 16.20
CA PHE A 241 -0.71 -13.49 17.00
C PHE A 241 -0.44 -13.56 18.51
N LYS A 242 0.34 -14.53 18.98
CA LYS A 242 0.79 -14.57 20.38
C LYS A 242 1.70 -13.40 20.74
N GLN A 243 2.63 -13.02 19.83
CA GLN A 243 3.46 -11.84 20.06
C GLN A 243 2.62 -10.56 20.04
N LEU A 244 1.62 -10.46 19.15
CA LEU A 244 0.68 -9.33 19.16
C LEU A 244 -0.08 -9.23 20.50
N CYS A 245 -0.62 -10.33 21.01
CA CYS A 245 -1.29 -10.37 22.31
C CYS A 245 -0.34 -9.95 23.43
N PHE A 246 0.92 -10.44 23.41
CA PHE A 246 1.92 -10.08 24.40
C PHE A 246 2.17 -8.57 24.44
N PHE A 247 2.49 -7.96 23.29
CA PHE A 247 2.80 -6.53 23.20
C PHE A 247 1.57 -5.65 23.49
N SER A 248 0.39 -6.04 23.01
CA SER A 248 -0.84 -5.31 23.27
C SER A 248 -1.17 -5.30 24.77
N ASN A 249 -1.11 -6.44 25.42
CA ASN A 249 -1.36 -6.57 26.85
C ASN A 249 -0.30 -5.82 27.68
N ALA A 250 1.00 -5.98 27.35
CA ALA A 250 2.07 -5.28 28.04
C ALA A 250 1.91 -3.76 27.97
N ARG A 251 1.39 -3.23 26.86
CA ARG A 251 1.16 -1.81 26.63
C ARG A 251 -0.26 -1.33 27.00
N HIS A 252 -1.04 -2.15 27.69
CA HIS A 252 -2.37 -1.81 28.21
C HIS A 252 -3.39 -1.45 27.12
N TYR A 253 -3.35 -2.08 25.96
CA TYR A 253 -4.42 -2.02 24.98
C TYR A 253 -5.49 -3.07 25.28
N ASP A 254 -6.75 -2.74 24.98
CA ASP A 254 -7.90 -3.65 25.20
C ASP A 254 -7.92 -4.83 24.23
N SER A 255 -7.26 -4.69 23.08
CA SER A 255 -7.22 -5.72 22.04
C SER A 255 -6.02 -5.55 21.10
N THR A 256 -5.68 -6.63 20.38
CA THR A 256 -4.63 -6.62 19.37
C THR A 256 -4.95 -5.69 18.19
N ILE A 257 -6.21 -5.63 17.78
CA ILE A 257 -6.65 -4.70 16.73
C ILE A 257 -6.52 -3.24 17.18
N GLN A 258 -6.90 -2.91 18.41
CA GLN A 258 -6.75 -1.54 18.92
C GLN A 258 -5.28 -1.12 18.93
N ALA A 259 -4.38 -1.98 19.41
CA ALA A 259 -2.95 -1.71 19.43
C ALA A 259 -2.37 -1.48 18.02
N SER A 260 -2.84 -2.27 17.05
CA SER A 260 -2.35 -2.17 15.66
C SER A 260 -2.86 -0.90 14.97
N LEU A 261 -4.14 -0.56 15.12
CA LEU A 261 -4.74 0.61 14.47
C LEU A 261 -4.33 1.94 15.13
N ASP A 262 -4.01 1.91 16.43
CA ASP A 262 -3.54 3.10 17.15
C ASP A 262 -2.28 3.70 16.52
N ALA A 263 -1.41 2.88 15.94
CA ALA A 263 -0.18 3.35 15.29
C ALA A 263 -0.44 4.42 14.20
N THR A 264 -1.57 4.32 13.51
CA THR A 264 -2.00 5.24 12.43
C THR A 264 -3.21 6.10 12.79
N GLU A 265 -3.63 6.11 14.06
CA GLU A 265 -4.80 6.85 14.57
C GLU A 265 -6.12 6.46 13.85
N VAL A 266 -6.27 5.21 13.48
CA VAL A 266 -7.50 4.71 12.89
C VAL A 266 -8.38 4.09 13.98
N PRO A 267 -9.61 4.61 14.21
CA PRO A 267 -10.52 4.02 15.19
C PRO A 267 -10.99 2.62 14.79
N VAL A 268 -11.07 1.69 15.75
CA VAL A 268 -11.57 0.31 15.52
C VAL A 268 -12.93 0.28 14.80
N PRO A 269 -13.90 1.17 15.09
CA PRO A 269 -15.16 1.23 14.34
C PRO A 269 -15.02 1.35 12.82
N VAL A 270 -13.96 1.97 12.29
CA VAL A 270 -13.69 2.05 10.84
C VAL A 270 -13.52 0.65 10.24
N TYR A 271 -12.76 -0.20 10.93
CA TYR A 271 -12.55 -1.59 10.53
C TYR A 271 -13.85 -2.41 10.59
N MET A 272 -14.62 -2.23 11.65
CA MET A 272 -15.89 -2.96 11.84
C MET A 272 -16.95 -2.52 10.82
N ASN A 273 -17.06 -1.21 10.56
CA ASN A 273 -17.99 -0.66 9.58
C ASN A 273 -17.68 -1.13 8.14
N LEU A 274 -16.40 -1.31 7.82
CA LEU A 274 -16.00 -1.89 6.53
C LEU A 274 -16.59 -3.29 6.35
N ILE A 275 -16.40 -4.18 7.33
CA ILE A 275 -16.92 -5.56 7.28
C ILE A 275 -18.45 -5.55 7.16
N GLU A 276 -19.12 -4.76 7.98
CA GLU A 276 -20.59 -4.66 7.97
C GLU A 276 -21.11 -4.12 6.62
N ALA A 277 -20.49 -3.06 6.09
CA ALA A 277 -20.88 -2.50 4.80
C ALA A 277 -20.70 -3.49 3.65
N VAL A 278 -19.61 -4.26 3.64
CA VAL A 278 -19.39 -5.28 2.62
C VAL A 278 -20.40 -6.42 2.77
N HIS A 279 -20.69 -6.89 4.00
CA HIS A 279 -21.73 -7.91 4.24
C HIS A 279 -23.09 -7.46 3.71
N ASN A 280 -23.47 -6.21 3.93
CA ASN A 280 -24.74 -5.65 3.45
C ASN A 280 -24.81 -5.51 1.92
N ASN A 281 -23.71 -5.74 1.21
CA ASN A 281 -23.59 -5.62 -0.26
C ASN A 281 -23.08 -6.91 -0.92
N LEU A 282 -23.13 -8.06 -0.24
CA LEU A 282 -22.71 -9.36 -0.80
C LEU A 282 -23.63 -9.83 -1.95
N ASP A 283 -24.88 -9.40 -1.98
CA ASP A 283 -25.81 -9.66 -3.08
C ASP A 283 -25.25 -9.25 -4.44
N LYS A 284 -24.53 -8.13 -4.52
CA LYS A 284 -23.87 -7.63 -5.74
C LYS A 284 -22.71 -8.55 -6.16
N MET A 285 -21.93 -9.04 -5.18
CA MET A 285 -20.88 -10.02 -5.44
C MET A 285 -21.47 -11.35 -5.94
N TYR A 286 -22.59 -11.80 -5.38
CA TYR A 286 -23.26 -13.02 -5.85
C TYR A 286 -23.76 -12.88 -7.29
N ARG A 287 -24.32 -11.74 -7.65
CA ARG A 287 -24.69 -11.44 -9.05
C ARG A 287 -23.48 -11.46 -9.98
N TYR A 288 -22.38 -10.85 -9.58
CA TYR A 288 -21.14 -10.90 -10.35
C TYR A 288 -20.62 -12.35 -10.51
N VAL A 289 -20.68 -13.18 -9.48
CA VAL A 289 -20.30 -14.60 -9.53
C VAL A 289 -21.20 -15.38 -10.50
N ALA A 290 -22.53 -15.18 -10.42
CA ALA A 290 -23.48 -15.78 -11.35
C ALA A 290 -23.22 -15.34 -12.80
N LEU A 291 -22.92 -14.06 -13.01
CA LEU A 291 -22.55 -13.53 -14.32
C LEU A 291 -21.26 -14.17 -14.87
N ARG A 292 -20.22 -14.34 -14.03
CA ARG A 292 -19.00 -15.06 -14.40
C ARG A 292 -19.29 -16.48 -14.86
N LYS A 293 -20.10 -17.22 -14.09
CA LYS A 293 -20.52 -18.59 -14.43
C LYS A 293 -21.18 -18.65 -15.80
N LYS A 294 -22.12 -17.73 -16.08
CA LYS A 294 -22.80 -17.60 -17.37
C LYS A 294 -21.82 -17.30 -18.52
N LEU A 295 -20.94 -16.33 -18.35
CA LEU A 295 -20.02 -15.87 -19.40
C LEU A 295 -18.90 -16.88 -19.70
N LEU A 296 -18.43 -17.59 -18.71
CA LEU A 296 -17.47 -18.69 -18.90
C LEU A 296 -18.13 -19.96 -19.49
N GLY A 297 -19.48 -20.03 -19.54
CA GLY A 297 -20.21 -21.15 -20.11
C GLY A 297 -20.00 -22.46 -19.36
N VAL A 298 -19.86 -22.40 -18.03
CA VAL A 298 -19.57 -23.58 -17.19
C VAL A 298 -20.79 -23.96 -16.35
N ASP A 299 -21.02 -25.27 -16.18
CA ASP A 299 -22.13 -25.78 -15.35
C ASP A 299 -21.89 -25.50 -13.87
N GLU A 300 -20.64 -25.61 -13.42
CA GLU A 300 -20.16 -25.30 -12.09
C GLU A 300 -18.97 -24.35 -12.18
N LEU A 301 -19.04 -23.22 -11.44
CA LEU A 301 -17.94 -22.26 -11.32
C LEU A 301 -17.13 -22.62 -10.08
N HIS A 302 -15.86 -22.91 -10.26
CA HIS A 302 -14.93 -23.33 -9.23
C HIS A 302 -13.97 -22.20 -8.85
N MET A 303 -13.30 -22.32 -7.69
CA MET A 303 -12.34 -21.31 -7.24
C MET A 303 -11.14 -21.16 -8.21
N TYR A 304 -10.79 -22.17 -9.01
CA TYR A 304 -9.79 -22.03 -10.07
C TYR A 304 -10.26 -21.27 -11.32
N ASP A 305 -11.55 -20.91 -11.40
CA ASP A 305 -12.12 -20.09 -12.49
C ASP A 305 -12.22 -18.59 -12.12
N VAL A 306 -11.85 -18.20 -10.87
CA VAL A 306 -12.07 -16.84 -10.36
C VAL A 306 -11.21 -15.78 -11.05
N TYR A 307 -10.02 -16.14 -11.52
CA TYR A 307 -9.08 -15.21 -12.16
C TYR A 307 -9.17 -15.21 -13.69
N THR A 308 -9.91 -16.13 -14.27
CA THR A 308 -10.05 -16.23 -15.74
C THR A 308 -10.80 -15.01 -16.28
N PRO A 309 -10.28 -14.33 -17.32
CA PRO A 309 -11.01 -13.25 -17.97
C PRO A 309 -12.38 -13.73 -18.50
N ILE A 310 -13.44 -12.99 -18.22
CA ILE A 310 -14.81 -13.29 -18.68
C ILE A 310 -15.16 -12.60 -20.00
N VAL A 311 -14.32 -11.67 -20.44
CA VAL A 311 -14.42 -11.01 -21.73
C VAL A 311 -13.16 -11.36 -22.51
N ALA A 312 -13.33 -11.75 -23.77
CA ALA A 312 -12.19 -12.02 -24.65
C ALA A 312 -11.32 -10.78 -24.76
N ASP A 313 -10.01 -11.01 -24.74
CA ASP A 313 -9.02 -9.95 -24.79
C ASP A 313 -9.31 -8.97 -25.92
N ALA A 314 -9.50 -7.73 -25.55
CA ALA A 314 -9.65 -6.58 -26.44
C ALA A 314 -8.44 -5.65 -26.27
N ASP A 315 -7.35 -6.19 -25.72
CA ASP A 315 -6.16 -5.42 -25.40
C ASP A 315 -5.59 -4.81 -26.70
N GLN A 316 -5.55 -3.50 -26.73
CA GLN A 316 -4.90 -2.73 -27.76
C GLN A 316 -3.54 -2.31 -27.22
N ALA A 317 -2.52 -2.39 -28.07
CA ALA A 317 -1.23 -1.81 -27.73
C ALA A 317 -1.42 -0.30 -27.45
N ILE A 318 -1.09 0.13 -26.24
CA ILE A 318 -1.16 1.53 -25.78
C ILE A 318 0.27 1.97 -25.49
N THR A 319 0.84 2.77 -26.39
CA THR A 319 2.21 3.28 -26.20
C THR A 319 2.28 4.21 -24.99
N TYR A 320 3.49 4.41 -24.46
CA TYR A 320 3.70 5.35 -23.37
C TYR A 320 3.19 6.77 -23.66
N GLU A 321 3.40 7.26 -24.90
CA GLU A 321 2.90 8.57 -25.32
C GLU A 321 1.38 8.63 -25.31
N GLN A 322 0.70 7.61 -25.84
CA GLN A 322 -0.76 7.52 -25.80
C GLN A 322 -1.29 7.42 -24.36
N ALA A 323 -0.59 6.70 -23.50
CA ALA A 323 -0.92 6.60 -22.07
C ALA A 323 -0.87 7.99 -21.40
N LYS A 324 0.21 8.77 -21.64
CA LYS A 324 0.34 10.14 -21.12
C LYS A 324 -0.79 11.04 -21.60
N GLU A 325 -1.07 11.05 -22.90
CA GLU A 325 -2.16 11.87 -23.48
C GLU A 325 -3.51 11.53 -22.83
N THR A 326 -3.83 10.25 -22.73
CA THR A 326 -5.08 9.80 -22.12
C THR A 326 -5.19 10.15 -20.64
N VAL A 327 -4.09 10.00 -19.88
CA VAL A 327 -4.04 10.39 -18.47
C VAL A 327 -4.24 11.89 -18.29
N LEU A 328 -3.60 12.73 -19.10
CA LEU A 328 -3.79 14.19 -19.08
C LEU A 328 -5.25 14.58 -19.37
N GLU A 329 -5.87 13.98 -20.40
CA GLU A 329 -7.27 14.21 -20.73
C GLU A 329 -8.22 13.77 -19.59
N ALA A 330 -7.99 12.60 -19.03
CA ALA A 330 -8.82 12.03 -17.96
C ALA A 330 -8.77 12.87 -16.68
N LEU A 331 -7.58 13.36 -16.33
CA LEU A 331 -7.35 14.12 -15.10
C LEU A 331 -7.54 15.64 -15.27
N GLN A 332 -7.93 16.11 -16.47
CA GLN A 332 -8.28 17.52 -16.70
C GLN A 332 -9.42 17.99 -15.77
N VAL A 333 -10.27 17.09 -15.32
CA VAL A 333 -11.35 17.38 -14.35
C VAL A 333 -10.80 17.92 -13.02
N LEU A 334 -9.55 17.65 -12.68
CA LEU A 334 -8.85 18.14 -11.48
C LEU A 334 -8.32 19.58 -11.63
N GLY A 335 -8.43 20.17 -12.84
CA GLY A 335 -8.04 21.55 -13.13
C GLY A 335 -6.64 21.68 -13.73
N ASP A 336 -6.39 22.85 -14.34
CA ASP A 336 -5.17 23.11 -15.13
C ASP A 336 -3.89 23.00 -14.29
N ASP A 337 -3.92 23.48 -13.06
CA ASP A 337 -2.77 23.41 -12.14
C ASP A 337 -2.34 21.97 -11.82
N TYR A 338 -3.27 21.02 -11.70
CA TYR A 338 -2.96 19.60 -11.51
C TYR A 338 -2.37 19.00 -12.79
N VAL A 339 -2.98 19.32 -13.94
CA VAL A 339 -2.52 18.85 -15.26
C VAL A 339 -1.16 19.43 -15.64
N ASP A 340 -0.87 20.68 -15.27
CA ASP A 340 0.42 21.29 -15.55
C ASP A 340 1.54 20.63 -14.74
N LEU A 341 1.28 20.20 -13.50
CA LEU A 341 2.23 19.37 -12.72
C LEU A 341 2.44 17.99 -13.34
N LEU A 342 1.39 17.36 -13.88
CA LEU A 342 1.55 16.10 -14.62
C LEU A 342 2.44 16.28 -15.84
N LYS A 343 2.22 17.34 -16.63
CA LYS A 343 3.06 17.68 -17.81
C LYS A 343 4.51 17.96 -17.39
N GLU A 344 4.70 18.65 -16.27
CA GLU A 344 6.03 18.86 -15.70
C GLU A 344 6.72 17.52 -15.39
N GLY A 345 6.03 16.60 -14.69
CA GLY A 345 6.56 15.28 -14.38
C GLY A 345 6.90 14.47 -15.63
N PHE A 346 6.07 14.54 -16.67
CA PHE A 346 6.30 13.84 -17.94
C PHE A 346 7.44 14.43 -18.77
N SER A 347 7.71 15.72 -18.68
CA SER A 347 8.74 16.40 -19.49
C SER A 347 10.06 16.59 -18.77
N ASN A 348 10.08 16.64 -17.44
CA ASN A 348 11.27 16.94 -16.64
C ASN A 348 11.93 15.69 -16.03
N ARG A 349 11.68 14.53 -16.63
CA ARG A 349 12.37 13.29 -16.25
C ARG A 349 12.19 12.90 -14.78
N TRP A 350 10.94 13.03 -14.25
CA TRP A 350 10.62 12.50 -12.93
C TRP A 350 10.47 10.98 -12.96
N ILE A 351 10.27 10.39 -14.16
CA ILE A 351 9.88 9.00 -14.36
C ILE A 351 11.02 8.22 -15.04
N ASP A 352 11.36 7.07 -14.46
CA ASP A 352 12.17 6.04 -15.09
C ASP A 352 11.23 5.01 -15.71
N VAL A 353 11.13 5.01 -17.05
CA VAL A 353 9.97 4.46 -17.76
C VAL A 353 10.07 2.97 -18.04
N TYR A 354 11.17 2.54 -18.70
CA TYR A 354 11.25 1.20 -19.26
C TYR A 354 12.08 0.24 -18.42
N GLU A 355 11.78 -1.05 -18.54
CA GLU A 355 12.58 -2.13 -17.97
C GLU A 355 13.99 -2.15 -18.55
N ASN A 356 15.00 -2.41 -17.72
CA ASN A 356 16.37 -2.70 -18.14
C ASN A 356 16.97 -3.81 -17.29
N VAL A 357 18.07 -4.41 -17.76
CA VAL A 357 18.79 -5.44 -16.99
C VAL A 357 19.20 -4.90 -15.64
N GLY A 358 18.85 -5.62 -14.56
CA GLY A 358 19.17 -5.25 -13.18
C GLY A 358 18.22 -4.24 -12.53
N LYS A 359 17.33 -3.60 -13.28
CA LYS A 359 16.35 -2.65 -12.72
C LYS A 359 15.37 -3.36 -11.78
N ARG A 360 15.01 -2.69 -10.70
CA ARG A 360 13.98 -3.17 -9.76
C ARG A 360 12.65 -3.38 -10.48
N SER A 361 12.02 -4.53 -10.24
CA SER A 361 10.71 -4.88 -10.80
C SER A 361 9.57 -4.13 -10.11
N GLY A 362 8.40 -4.08 -10.77
CA GLY A 362 7.22 -3.40 -10.30
C GLY A 362 7.19 -1.92 -10.67
N ALA A 363 6.40 -1.14 -9.94
CA ALA A 363 6.30 0.31 -10.08
C ALA A 363 6.20 0.94 -8.69
N TYR A 364 6.64 2.18 -8.54
CA TYR A 364 6.43 2.97 -7.35
C TYR A 364 6.65 4.46 -7.60
N SER A 365 6.06 5.31 -6.77
CA SER A 365 6.46 6.69 -6.58
C SER A 365 7.20 6.83 -5.25
N SER A 366 8.34 7.54 -5.23
CA SER A 366 9.05 7.82 -3.99
C SER A 366 8.19 8.70 -3.07
N GLY A 367 8.11 8.36 -1.79
CA GLY A 367 7.36 9.17 -0.80
C GLY A 367 7.98 10.55 -0.55
N ASN A 368 9.29 10.71 -0.86
CA ASN A 368 9.95 12.00 -0.80
C ASN A 368 9.84 12.71 -2.16
N SER A 369 9.29 13.92 -2.16
CA SER A 369 9.16 14.75 -3.36
C SER A 369 10.14 15.94 -3.38
N ARG A 370 11.32 15.75 -2.84
CA ARG A 370 12.36 16.79 -2.82
C ARG A 370 13.57 16.34 -3.65
N PRO A 371 13.95 17.11 -4.68
CA PRO A 371 13.35 18.38 -5.14
C PRO A 371 11.97 18.24 -5.83
N HIS A 372 11.64 17.06 -6.31
CA HIS A 372 10.37 16.65 -6.93
C HIS A 372 10.16 15.15 -6.72
N PRO A 373 8.98 14.58 -6.99
CA PRO A 373 8.76 13.13 -6.95
C PRO A 373 9.63 12.38 -7.96
N TYR A 374 9.99 11.15 -7.62
CA TYR A 374 10.67 10.20 -8.51
C TYR A 374 9.82 8.95 -8.65
N VAL A 375 9.52 8.59 -9.90
CA VAL A 375 8.64 7.45 -10.23
C VAL A 375 9.45 6.39 -10.98
N LEU A 376 9.33 5.15 -10.56
CA LEU A 376 9.86 4.00 -11.28
C LEU A 376 8.72 3.24 -11.92
N LEU A 377 8.83 2.98 -13.22
CA LEU A 377 7.94 2.12 -13.99
C LEU A 377 8.75 1.01 -14.67
N ASN A 378 8.07 -0.03 -15.08
CA ASN A 378 8.53 -1.04 -16.05
C ASN A 378 7.45 -1.12 -17.14
N HIS A 379 7.26 0.01 -17.84
CA HIS A 379 6.16 0.23 -18.77
C HIS A 379 6.17 -0.78 -19.93
N LYS A 380 4.99 -1.30 -20.25
CA LYS A 380 4.68 -2.10 -21.43
C LYS A 380 3.47 -1.49 -22.12
N ASP A 381 3.39 -1.66 -23.44
CA ASP A 381 2.32 -1.07 -24.25
C ASP A 381 0.99 -1.83 -24.05
N ASN A 382 0.35 -1.64 -22.89
CA ASN A 382 -0.95 -2.24 -22.54
C ASN A 382 -1.77 -1.36 -21.61
N LEU A 383 -3.02 -1.75 -21.37
CA LEU A 383 -3.96 -1.02 -20.52
C LEU A 383 -3.50 -0.99 -19.04
N ASP A 384 -2.99 -2.09 -18.52
CA ASP A 384 -2.54 -2.16 -17.12
C ASP A 384 -1.42 -1.14 -16.82
N CYS A 385 -0.47 -0.98 -17.75
CA CYS A 385 0.60 0.00 -17.61
C CYS A 385 0.12 1.46 -17.75
N GLN A 386 -0.95 1.70 -18.51
CA GLN A 386 -1.60 3.01 -18.53
C GLN A 386 -2.25 3.35 -17.18
N PHE A 387 -2.91 2.38 -16.54
CA PHE A 387 -3.45 2.56 -15.19
C PHE A 387 -2.33 2.73 -14.16
N THR A 388 -1.25 1.95 -14.27
CA THR A 388 -0.07 2.09 -13.42
C THR A 388 0.53 3.50 -13.51
N LEU A 389 0.64 4.08 -14.72
CA LEU A 389 1.09 5.46 -14.89
C LEU A 389 0.20 6.46 -14.15
N ALA A 390 -1.11 6.34 -14.28
CA ALA A 390 -2.06 7.20 -13.59
C ALA A 390 -1.96 7.05 -12.06
N HIS A 391 -1.78 5.82 -11.59
CA HIS A 391 -1.62 5.44 -10.18
C HIS A 391 -0.38 6.10 -9.58
N GLU A 392 0.79 5.84 -10.14
CA GLU A 392 2.06 6.36 -9.62
C GLU A 392 2.15 7.88 -9.68
N MET A 393 1.56 8.49 -10.71
CA MET A 393 1.44 9.94 -10.75
C MET A 393 0.46 10.49 -9.71
N GLY A 394 -0.53 9.71 -9.28
CA GLY A 394 -1.38 10.05 -8.14
C GLY A 394 -0.59 10.14 -6.83
N HIS A 395 0.24 9.15 -6.54
CA HIS A 395 1.18 9.19 -5.43
C HIS A 395 2.16 10.36 -5.52
N ALA A 396 2.74 10.56 -6.71
CA ALA A 396 3.70 11.62 -6.96
C ALA A 396 3.10 13.00 -6.63
N LEU A 397 1.90 13.29 -7.12
CA LEU A 397 1.27 14.58 -6.88
C LEU A 397 0.73 14.71 -5.44
N HIS A 398 0.32 13.63 -4.80
CA HIS A 398 -0.01 13.65 -3.36
C HIS A 398 1.22 14.06 -2.53
N SER A 399 2.35 13.38 -2.72
CA SER A 399 3.61 13.71 -2.03
C SER A 399 4.09 15.12 -2.35
N TYR A 400 3.98 15.56 -3.63
CA TYR A 400 4.32 16.93 -4.03
C TYR A 400 3.47 17.98 -3.29
N HIS A 401 2.15 17.81 -3.26
CA HIS A 401 1.25 18.73 -2.57
C HIS A 401 1.51 18.74 -1.07
N SER A 402 1.66 17.57 -0.46
CA SER A 402 1.95 17.47 0.97
C SER A 402 3.27 18.19 1.33
N CYS A 403 4.37 17.88 0.64
CA CYS A 403 5.66 18.52 0.89
C CYS A 403 5.69 20.02 0.60
N LYS A 404 4.87 20.50 -0.34
CA LYS A 404 4.77 21.91 -0.70
C LYS A 404 4.03 22.75 0.33
N TYR A 405 2.97 22.20 0.92
CA TYR A 405 2.04 22.97 1.75
C TYR A 405 2.15 22.68 3.24
N GLN A 406 2.83 21.60 3.62
CA GLN A 406 3.06 21.27 5.02
C GLN A 406 4.48 21.64 5.48
N PRO A 407 4.64 22.02 6.78
CA PRO A 407 5.94 21.99 7.42
C PRO A 407 6.58 20.61 7.31
N VAL A 408 7.91 20.55 7.36
CA VAL A 408 8.66 19.27 7.26
C VAL A 408 8.13 18.23 8.22
N SER A 409 7.85 18.63 9.45
CA SER A 409 7.37 17.76 10.54
C SER A 409 5.99 17.13 10.32
N THR A 410 5.22 17.60 9.33
CA THR A 410 3.89 17.08 8.97
C THR A 410 3.71 16.84 7.48
N SER A 411 4.80 16.90 6.70
CA SER A 411 4.74 16.72 5.24
C SER A 411 4.55 15.27 4.79
N ASP A 412 4.80 14.32 5.66
CA ASP A 412 4.52 12.92 5.39
C ASP A 412 3.06 12.57 5.66
N TYR A 413 2.56 11.44 5.16
CA TYR A 413 1.20 10.97 5.41
C TYR A 413 1.19 9.48 5.72
N VAL A 414 0.19 9.06 6.52
CA VAL A 414 0.07 7.67 6.95
C VAL A 414 -0.42 6.76 5.82
N ILE A 415 -0.02 5.48 5.89
CA ILE A 415 -0.37 4.46 4.89
C ILE A 415 -1.88 4.35 4.62
N PHE A 416 -2.73 4.62 5.61
CA PHE A 416 -4.18 4.58 5.48
C PHE A 416 -4.73 5.47 4.35
N VAL A 417 -4.08 6.59 4.05
CA VAL A 417 -4.48 7.54 2.99
C VAL A 417 -3.57 7.48 1.76
N ALA A 418 -2.50 6.70 1.81
CA ALA A 418 -1.49 6.67 0.74
C ALA A 418 -2.09 6.30 -0.61
N GLU A 419 -2.96 5.27 -0.64
CA GLU A 419 -3.56 4.77 -1.88
C GLU A 419 -4.79 5.58 -2.36
N VAL A 420 -5.22 6.59 -1.62
CA VAL A 420 -6.43 7.32 -1.98
C VAL A 420 -6.22 8.18 -3.23
N ALA A 421 -5.08 8.84 -3.33
CA ALA A 421 -4.78 9.71 -4.46
C ALA A 421 -4.49 8.92 -5.75
N SER A 422 -3.71 7.86 -5.65
CA SER A 422 -3.37 6.95 -6.75
C SER A 422 -4.63 6.29 -7.32
N THR A 423 -5.45 5.71 -6.46
CA THR A 423 -6.71 5.06 -6.84
C THR A 423 -7.74 6.08 -7.35
N CYS A 424 -7.79 7.30 -6.83
CA CYS A 424 -8.66 8.35 -7.36
C CYS A 424 -8.33 8.67 -8.82
N ASN A 425 -7.05 8.77 -9.18
CA ASN A 425 -6.61 8.93 -10.56
C ASN A 425 -7.03 7.74 -11.43
N GLU A 426 -6.90 6.51 -10.96
CA GLU A 426 -7.37 5.32 -11.70
C GLU A 426 -8.89 5.35 -11.93
N VAL A 427 -9.68 5.70 -10.92
CA VAL A 427 -11.14 5.78 -11.05
C VAL A 427 -11.53 6.87 -12.03
N LEU A 428 -10.91 8.05 -11.98
CA LEU A 428 -11.15 9.12 -12.93
C LEU A 428 -10.76 8.71 -14.36
N LEU A 429 -9.63 8.04 -14.54
CA LEU A 429 -9.20 7.48 -15.83
C LEU A 429 -10.21 6.46 -16.35
N MET A 430 -10.64 5.50 -15.51
CA MET A 430 -11.63 4.50 -15.88
C MET A 430 -12.95 5.15 -16.33
N ARG A 431 -13.46 6.12 -15.55
CA ARG A 431 -14.70 6.85 -15.88
C ARG A 431 -14.57 7.63 -17.20
N HIS A 432 -13.41 8.21 -17.47
CA HIS A 432 -13.11 8.88 -18.73
C HIS A 432 -13.10 7.90 -19.90
N LEU A 433 -12.40 6.76 -19.78
CA LEU A 433 -12.38 5.73 -20.81
C LEU A 433 -13.77 5.16 -21.10
N LEU A 434 -14.55 4.84 -20.08
CA LEU A 434 -15.93 4.38 -20.24
C LEU A 434 -16.82 5.41 -20.94
N LYS A 435 -16.63 6.71 -20.65
CA LYS A 435 -17.38 7.79 -21.34
C LYS A 435 -17.05 7.90 -22.83
N LYS A 436 -15.79 7.64 -23.21
CA LYS A 436 -15.32 7.72 -24.61
C LYS A 436 -15.59 6.45 -25.41
N THR A 437 -15.64 5.29 -24.76
CA THR A 437 -15.72 4.00 -25.44
C THR A 437 -17.17 3.68 -25.82
N THR A 438 -17.43 3.60 -27.12
CA THR A 438 -18.74 3.24 -27.70
C THR A 438 -18.78 1.81 -28.22
N ASP A 439 -17.64 1.21 -28.53
CA ASP A 439 -17.55 -0.19 -28.93
C ASP A 439 -17.91 -1.10 -27.76
N LYS A 440 -18.87 -2.01 -27.97
CA LYS A 440 -19.42 -2.87 -26.91
C LYS A 440 -18.38 -3.83 -26.33
N LYS A 441 -17.50 -4.36 -27.17
CA LYS A 441 -16.48 -5.32 -26.71
C LYS A 441 -15.42 -4.63 -25.85
N GLN A 442 -14.92 -3.49 -26.29
CA GLN A 442 -13.97 -2.69 -25.51
C GLN A 442 -14.60 -2.18 -24.21
N ARG A 443 -15.87 -1.77 -24.26
CA ARG A 443 -16.59 -1.32 -23.07
C ARG A 443 -16.74 -2.45 -22.05
N ALA A 444 -17.13 -3.65 -22.49
CA ALA A 444 -17.21 -4.84 -21.66
C ALA A 444 -15.84 -5.20 -21.05
N TYR A 445 -14.77 -5.06 -21.81
CA TYR A 445 -13.39 -5.28 -21.32
C TYR A 445 -13.01 -4.32 -20.19
N LEU A 446 -13.28 -2.99 -20.36
CA LEU A 446 -13.04 -1.99 -19.32
C LEU A 446 -13.88 -2.23 -18.06
N ILE A 447 -15.17 -2.57 -18.23
CA ILE A 447 -16.06 -2.88 -17.11
C ILE A 447 -15.56 -4.12 -16.37
N ASN A 448 -15.14 -5.17 -17.08
CA ASN A 448 -14.57 -6.36 -16.46
C ASN A 448 -13.32 -6.02 -15.63
N HIS A 449 -12.40 -5.21 -16.20
CA HIS A 449 -11.21 -4.76 -15.48
C HIS A 449 -11.59 -4.04 -14.18
N PHE A 450 -12.56 -3.14 -14.22
CA PHE A 450 -13.00 -2.40 -13.04
C PHE A 450 -13.71 -3.28 -12.00
N MET A 451 -14.57 -4.23 -12.45
CA MET A 451 -15.20 -5.21 -11.55
C MET A 451 -14.17 -6.12 -10.87
N ASP A 452 -13.11 -6.50 -11.59
CA ASP A 452 -12.01 -7.30 -11.02
C ASP A 452 -11.22 -6.53 -9.96
N GLN A 453 -11.05 -5.21 -10.11
CA GLN A 453 -10.48 -4.35 -9.05
C GLN A 453 -11.37 -4.35 -7.79
N PHE A 454 -12.69 -4.17 -7.92
CA PHE A 454 -13.62 -4.26 -6.78
C PHE A 454 -13.58 -5.62 -6.09
N LYS A 455 -13.61 -6.72 -6.87
CA LYS A 455 -13.49 -8.09 -6.34
C LYS A 455 -12.18 -8.26 -5.55
N GLY A 456 -11.05 -7.85 -6.13
CA GLY A 456 -9.72 -8.07 -5.56
C GLY A 456 -9.40 -7.15 -4.39
N THR A 457 -9.84 -5.88 -4.47
CA THR A 457 -9.43 -4.83 -3.52
C THR A 457 -10.48 -4.58 -2.43
N VAL A 458 -11.77 -4.68 -2.72
CA VAL A 458 -12.79 -4.47 -1.71
C VAL A 458 -13.25 -5.79 -1.10
N TYR A 459 -13.88 -6.68 -1.88
CA TYR A 459 -14.47 -7.91 -1.33
C TYR A 459 -13.42 -8.85 -0.74
N ARG A 460 -12.37 -9.15 -1.51
CA ARG A 460 -11.34 -10.10 -1.07
C ARG A 460 -10.52 -9.57 0.10
N GLN A 461 -10.14 -8.30 0.10
CA GLN A 461 -9.36 -7.74 1.21
C GLN A 461 -10.21 -7.58 2.48
N THR A 462 -11.51 -7.32 2.35
CA THR A 462 -12.41 -7.32 3.52
C THR A 462 -12.60 -8.73 4.08
N MET A 463 -12.71 -9.76 3.22
CA MET A 463 -12.72 -11.15 3.68
C MET A 463 -11.43 -11.51 4.45
N PHE A 464 -10.28 -11.04 3.98
CA PHE A 464 -9.01 -11.22 4.69
C PHE A 464 -8.98 -10.47 6.02
N ALA A 465 -9.48 -9.22 6.04
CA ALA A 465 -9.60 -8.45 7.27
C ALA A 465 -10.51 -9.15 8.29
N GLU A 466 -11.67 -9.69 7.88
CA GLU A 466 -12.55 -10.45 8.76
C GLU A 466 -11.88 -11.73 9.28
N PHE A 467 -11.04 -12.37 8.46
CA PHE A 467 -10.25 -13.52 8.87
C PHE A 467 -9.18 -13.13 9.91
N GLU A 468 -8.45 -12.01 9.70
CA GLU A 468 -7.49 -11.48 10.69
C GLU A 468 -8.17 -11.17 12.02
N LEU A 469 -9.32 -10.50 11.98
CA LEU A 469 -10.12 -10.21 13.18
C LEU A 469 -10.51 -11.48 13.93
N ALA A 470 -10.88 -12.54 13.20
CA ALA A 470 -11.20 -13.83 13.80
C ALA A 470 -9.98 -14.47 14.47
N MET A 471 -8.81 -14.44 13.81
CA MET A 471 -7.54 -14.93 14.38
C MET A 471 -7.16 -14.17 15.65
N GLY A 472 -7.26 -12.84 15.63
CA GLY A 472 -7.01 -12.02 16.81
C GLY A 472 -7.92 -12.39 17.99
N LYS A 473 -9.21 -12.50 17.77
CA LYS A 473 -10.18 -12.91 18.81
C LYS A 473 -9.91 -14.32 19.34
N MET A 474 -9.52 -15.27 18.48
CA MET A 474 -9.13 -16.62 18.93
C MET A 474 -7.90 -16.55 19.82
N ALA A 475 -6.84 -15.85 19.41
CA ALA A 475 -5.62 -15.72 20.19
C ALA A 475 -5.85 -15.00 21.54
N GLU A 476 -6.62 -13.91 21.55
CA GLU A 476 -6.99 -13.14 22.75
C GLU A 476 -7.80 -13.99 23.74
N SER A 477 -8.61 -14.93 23.26
CA SER A 477 -9.34 -15.88 24.11
C SER A 477 -8.49 -17.06 24.61
N GLY A 478 -7.21 -17.13 24.21
CA GLY A 478 -6.31 -18.23 24.53
C GLY A 478 -6.48 -19.48 23.65
N GLN A 479 -7.27 -19.40 22.58
CA GLN A 479 -7.40 -20.48 21.61
C GLN A 479 -6.19 -20.51 20.68
N ALA A 480 -5.60 -21.70 20.47
CA ALA A 480 -4.51 -21.85 19.51
C ALA A 480 -5.00 -21.75 18.05
N LEU A 481 -4.24 -21.09 17.19
CA LEU A 481 -4.50 -21.00 15.77
C LEU A 481 -4.02 -22.29 15.06
N THR A 482 -4.78 -23.37 15.23
CA THR A 482 -4.47 -24.65 14.56
C THR A 482 -4.85 -24.60 13.09
N ALA A 483 -4.15 -25.38 12.24
CA ALA A 483 -4.44 -25.45 10.81
C ALA A 483 -5.92 -25.79 10.52
N ASP A 484 -6.51 -26.70 11.28
CA ASP A 484 -7.90 -27.12 11.05
C ASP A 484 -8.90 -26.01 11.46
N ALA A 485 -8.65 -25.27 12.56
CA ALA A 485 -9.47 -24.14 12.96
C ALA A 485 -9.39 -22.99 11.93
N LEU A 486 -8.19 -22.70 11.43
CA LEU A 486 -7.95 -21.70 10.39
C LEU A 486 -8.63 -22.09 9.07
N CYS A 487 -8.49 -23.35 8.62
CA CYS A 487 -9.16 -23.85 7.42
C CYS A 487 -10.68 -23.77 7.54
N GLN A 488 -11.24 -24.18 8.67
CA GLN A 488 -12.69 -24.11 8.91
C GLN A 488 -13.21 -22.66 8.84
N LYS A 489 -12.53 -21.73 9.50
CA LYS A 489 -12.93 -20.31 9.49
C LYS A 489 -12.78 -19.71 8.11
N TYR A 490 -11.66 -19.95 7.43
CA TYR A 490 -11.40 -19.40 6.09
C TYR A 490 -12.41 -19.93 5.05
N HIS A 491 -12.69 -21.23 5.06
CA HIS A 491 -13.65 -21.84 4.15
C HIS A 491 -15.08 -21.31 4.36
N ALA A 492 -15.46 -21.07 5.62
CA ALA A 492 -16.75 -20.45 5.93
C ALA A 492 -16.86 -19.04 5.37
N LEU A 493 -15.80 -18.23 5.49
CA LEU A 493 -15.74 -16.89 4.90
C LEU A 493 -15.73 -16.92 3.38
N ASN A 494 -14.99 -17.84 2.76
CA ASN A 494 -15.00 -18.00 1.32
C ASN A 494 -16.41 -18.29 0.79
N LYS A 495 -17.13 -19.22 1.40
CA LYS A 495 -18.54 -19.51 1.06
C LYS A 495 -19.45 -18.30 1.24
N LEU A 496 -19.26 -17.54 2.32
CA LEU A 496 -20.05 -16.33 2.59
C LEU A 496 -19.83 -15.27 1.50
N TYR A 497 -18.58 -14.98 1.17
CA TYR A 497 -18.27 -13.87 0.27
C TYR A 497 -18.53 -14.20 -1.21
N PHE A 498 -18.37 -15.44 -1.65
CA PHE A 498 -18.60 -15.83 -3.05
C PHE A 498 -20.04 -16.31 -3.34
N GLY A 499 -20.79 -16.71 -2.33
CA GLY A 499 -22.19 -17.07 -2.46
C GLY A 499 -22.47 -18.44 -3.10
N PRO A 500 -23.75 -18.73 -3.39
CA PRO A 500 -24.19 -20.08 -3.73
C PRO A 500 -23.82 -20.56 -5.13
N ASP A 501 -23.52 -19.65 -6.08
CA ASP A 501 -23.15 -19.99 -7.46
C ASP A 501 -21.67 -20.37 -7.62
N MET A 502 -20.87 -20.21 -6.55
CA MET A 502 -19.48 -20.65 -6.48
C MET A 502 -19.37 -21.99 -5.78
N VAL A 503 -18.71 -22.94 -6.42
CA VAL A 503 -18.21 -24.14 -5.75
C VAL A 503 -16.97 -23.73 -4.96
N SER A 504 -17.12 -23.57 -3.64
CA SER A 504 -16.00 -23.30 -2.74
C SER A 504 -15.28 -24.62 -2.50
N ASP A 505 -14.32 -24.92 -3.37
CA ASP A 505 -13.54 -26.16 -3.34
C ASP A 505 -12.85 -26.33 -1.97
N ASP A 506 -12.74 -27.56 -1.46
CA ASP A 506 -12.12 -27.80 -0.14
C ASP A 506 -10.69 -27.29 -0.05
N GLN A 507 -9.97 -27.27 -1.17
CA GLN A 507 -8.59 -26.78 -1.26
C GLN A 507 -8.47 -25.29 -0.90
N ILE A 508 -9.48 -24.47 -1.23
CA ILE A 508 -9.43 -23.02 -0.95
C ILE A 508 -9.39 -22.72 0.54
N ALA A 509 -9.80 -23.67 1.38
CA ALA A 509 -9.67 -23.56 2.83
C ALA A 509 -8.23 -23.30 3.29
N LEU A 510 -7.24 -23.63 2.46
CA LEU A 510 -5.81 -23.41 2.72
C LEU A 510 -5.27 -22.06 2.17
N GLU A 511 -6.10 -21.22 1.55
CA GLU A 511 -5.60 -19.98 0.94
C GLU A 511 -4.90 -19.06 1.95
N TRP A 512 -5.34 -19.03 3.20
CA TRP A 512 -4.69 -18.25 4.26
C TRP A 512 -3.19 -18.55 4.39
N ALA A 513 -2.76 -19.76 4.10
CA ALA A 513 -1.36 -20.21 4.27
C ALA A 513 -0.40 -19.57 3.25
N ARG A 514 -0.91 -19.01 2.14
CA ARG A 514 -0.11 -18.34 1.10
C ARG A 514 -0.14 -16.81 1.20
N ILE A 515 -0.87 -16.23 2.15
CA ILE A 515 -1.06 -14.78 2.25
C ILE A 515 -0.05 -14.19 3.24
N PRO A 516 1.03 -13.51 2.78
CA PRO A 516 2.04 -12.94 3.65
C PRO A 516 1.50 -11.82 4.56
N HIS A 517 0.45 -11.14 4.10
CA HIS A 517 -0.12 -9.98 4.79
C HIS A 517 -0.67 -10.31 6.18
N PHE A 518 -0.99 -11.56 6.48
CA PHE A 518 -1.43 -11.96 7.82
C PHE A 518 -0.33 -11.85 8.90
N PHE A 519 0.91 -11.59 8.49
CA PHE A 519 2.00 -11.23 9.39
C PHE A 519 2.14 -9.70 9.60
N TYR A 520 1.33 -8.87 8.91
CA TYR A 520 1.42 -7.40 8.93
C TYR A 520 0.38 -6.72 9.83
N ASN A 521 -0.20 -7.45 10.78
CA ASN A 521 -0.92 -6.91 11.91
C ASN A 521 -2.12 -6.01 11.53
N TYR A 522 -3.17 -6.58 10.98
CA TYR A 522 -4.38 -5.85 10.55
C TYR A 522 -4.11 -4.81 9.45
N TYR A 523 -3.26 -5.15 8.49
CA TYR A 523 -2.89 -4.24 7.42
C TYR A 523 -3.92 -4.19 6.27
N VAL A 524 -4.50 -5.35 5.88
CA VAL A 524 -5.18 -5.51 4.59
C VAL A 524 -6.48 -4.72 4.43
N PHE A 525 -7.16 -4.35 5.52
CA PHE A 525 -8.38 -3.54 5.45
C PHE A 525 -8.16 -2.19 4.77
N GLN A 526 -6.94 -1.64 4.83
CA GLN A 526 -6.57 -0.36 4.26
C GLN A 526 -6.70 -0.33 2.74
N TYR A 527 -6.54 -1.47 2.06
CA TYR A 527 -6.82 -1.58 0.62
C TYR A 527 -8.29 -1.28 0.32
N ALA A 528 -9.21 -1.91 1.05
CA ALA A 528 -10.63 -1.75 0.84
C ALA A 528 -11.14 -0.35 1.25
N THR A 529 -10.65 0.20 2.36
CA THR A 529 -11.02 1.54 2.81
C THR A 529 -10.45 2.61 1.88
N GLY A 530 -9.18 2.49 1.46
CA GLY A 530 -8.53 3.41 0.55
C GLY A 530 -9.22 3.45 -0.83
N PHE A 531 -9.52 2.27 -1.39
CA PHE A 531 -10.26 2.16 -2.65
C PHE A 531 -11.66 2.76 -2.54
N SER A 532 -12.40 2.46 -1.48
CA SER A 532 -13.76 2.99 -1.26
C SER A 532 -13.75 4.51 -1.10
N ALA A 533 -12.78 5.06 -0.36
CA ALA A 533 -12.61 6.50 -0.21
C ALA A 533 -12.30 7.16 -1.57
N ALA A 534 -11.40 6.58 -2.35
CA ALA A 534 -11.03 7.08 -3.68
C ALA A 534 -12.22 7.09 -4.64
N VAL A 535 -13.02 6.02 -4.69
CA VAL A 535 -14.26 5.96 -5.49
C VAL A 535 -15.25 7.05 -5.05
N ALA A 536 -15.44 7.24 -3.74
CA ALA A 536 -16.35 8.25 -3.21
C ALA A 536 -15.88 9.68 -3.59
N ILE A 537 -14.57 9.96 -3.47
CA ILE A 537 -13.97 11.25 -3.87
C ILE A 537 -14.13 11.47 -5.39
N ALA A 538 -13.79 10.48 -6.21
CA ALA A 538 -13.90 10.59 -7.67
C ALA A 538 -15.36 10.83 -8.10
N ASN A 539 -16.32 10.12 -7.52
CA ASN A 539 -17.75 10.34 -7.78
C ASN A 539 -18.18 11.76 -7.37
N ARG A 540 -17.71 12.25 -6.23
CA ARG A 540 -17.98 13.60 -5.76
C ARG A 540 -17.40 14.66 -6.73
N ILE A 541 -16.16 14.47 -7.18
CA ILE A 541 -15.49 15.34 -8.17
C ILE A 541 -16.30 15.40 -9.47
N LEU A 542 -16.71 14.25 -10.00
CA LEU A 542 -17.47 14.16 -11.26
C LEU A 542 -18.87 14.78 -11.15
N LYS A 543 -19.49 14.76 -9.97
CA LYS A 543 -20.84 15.27 -9.71
C LYS A 543 -20.86 16.76 -9.37
N GLU A 544 -19.94 17.21 -8.51
CA GLU A 544 -19.95 18.56 -7.92
C GLU A 544 -18.98 19.52 -8.61
N GLY A 545 -17.96 19.00 -9.32
CA GLY A 545 -16.99 19.81 -10.06
C GLY A 545 -16.03 20.59 -9.15
N ALA A 546 -15.82 21.87 -9.46
CA ALA A 546 -14.77 22.70 -8.85
C ALA A 546 -14.75 22.74 -7.31
N PRO A 547 -15.88 22.79 -6.57
CA PRO A 547 -15.85 22.74 -5.12
C PRO A 547 -15.23 21.44 -4.58
N ALA A 548 -15.62 20.29 -5.13
CA ALA A 548 -15.06 19.00 -4.71
C ALA A 548 -13.58 18.87 -5.08
N VAL A 549 -13.16 19.40 -6.23
CA VAL A 549 -11.74 19.47 -6.62
C VAL A 549 -10.94 20.31 -5.63
N ALA A 550 -11.46 21.46 -5.19
CA ALA A 550 -10.79 22.31 -4.21
C ALA A 550 -10.62 21.59 -2.86
N ASP A 551 -11.63 20.86 -2.39
CA ASP A 551 -11.55 20.07 -1.17
C ASP A 551 -10.56 18.90 -1.31
N TYR A 552 -10.55 18.22 -2.45
CA TYR A 552 -9.59 17.17 -2.76
C TYR A 552 -8.15 17.68 -2.74
N LYS A 553 -7.87 18.85 -3.33
CA LYS A 553 -6.54 19.47 -3.29
C LYS A 553 -6.11 19.86 -1.86
N LYS A 554 -7.05 20.29 -1.02
CA LYS A 554 -6.76 20.51 0.42
C LYS A 554 -6.39 19.19 1.12
N PHE A 555 -7.09 18.11 0.80
CA PHE A 555 -6.73 16.77 1.29
C PHE A 555 -5.30 16.40 0.88
N LEU A 556 -4.96 16.50 -0.42
CA LEU A 556 -3.61 16.23 -0.92
C LEU A 556 -2.53 17.08 -0.22
N SER A 557 -2.89 18.28 0.19
CA SER A 557 -2.00 19.25 0.85
C SER A 557 -1.91 19.05 2.37
N GLY A 558 -2.60 18.06 2.93
CA GLY A 558 -2.78 17.96 4.38
C GLY A 558 -1.68 17.20 5.12
N GLY A 559 -0.93 16.32 4.44
CA GLY A 559 0.09 15.47 5.09
C GLY A 559 -0.45 14.71 6.29
N CYS A 560 0.25 14.76 7.41
CA CYS A 560 -0.23 14.26 8.71
C CYS A 560 -0.59 15.39 9.70
N SER A 561 -1.03 16.55 9.20
CA SER A 561 -1.44 17.68 10.04
C SER A 561 -2.62 17.37 10.97
N THR A 562 -3.40 16.34 10.64
CA THR A 562 -4.47 15.78 11.46
C THR A 562 -4.49 14.25 11.33
N ASP A 563 -5.40 13.58 12.05
CA ASP A 563 -5.61 12.14 11.88
C ASP A 563 -6.19 11.82 10.48
N PRO A 564 -6.00 10.59 9.97
CA PRO A 564 -6.36 10.25 8.60
C PRO A 564 -7.87 10.31 8.31
N ILE A 565 -8.72 10.08 9.30
CA ILE A 565 -10.17 10.17 9.14
C ILE A 565 -10.60 11.63 8.99
N SER A 566 -10.06 12.51 9.83
CA SER A 566 -10.29 13.96 9.73
C SER A 566 -9.74 14.54 8.42
N LEU A 567 -8.61 14.01 7.95
CA LEU A 567 -8.02 14.40 6.67
C LEU A 567 -8.94 14.04 5.49
N LEU A 568 -9.51 12.83 5.47
CA LEU A 568 -10.48 12.41 4.44
C LEU A 568 -11.79 13.21 4.50
N LYS A 569 -12.22 13.64 5.68
CA LYS A 569 -13.39 14.53 5.81
C LYS A 569 -13.20 15.87 5.10
N ILE A 570 -11.97 16.36 4.95
CA ILE A 570 -11.67 17.55 4.14
C ILE A 570 -12.07 17.31 2.68
N ALA A 571 -11.82 16.11 2.13
CA ALA A 571 -12.28 15.71 0.80
C ALA A 571 -13.77 15.34 0.76
N GLY A 572 -14.51 15.49 1.85
CA GLY A 572 -15.93 15.18 1.96
C GLY A 572 -16.25 13.71 2.16
N VAL A 573 -15.28 12.90 2.60
CA VAL A 573 -15.45 11.45 2.81
C VAL A 573 -15.24 11.12 4.28
N ASP A 574 -16.27 10.63 4.96
CA ASP A 574 -16.20 10.20 6.36
C ASP A 574 -16.10 8.68 6.48
N MET A 575 -14.87 8.16 6.61
CA MET A 575 -14.62 6.73 6.78
C MET A 575 -15.05 6.18 8.15
N SER A 576 -15.47 7.03 9.09
CA SER A 576 -16.08 6.56 10.34
C SER A 576 -17.53 6.08 10.16
N SER A 577 -18.13 6.33 9.00
CA SER A 577 -19.43 5.81 8.57
C SER A 577 -19.28 4.74 7.49
N PRO A 578 -20.28 3.85 7.31
CA PRO A 578 -20.27 2.86 6.24
C PRO A 578 -20.54 3.45 4.85
N GLU A 579 -20.94 4.72 4.74
CA GLU A 579 -21.44 5.34 3.51
C GLU A 579 -20.44 5.34 2.34
N PRO A 580 -19.13 5.65 2.53
CA PRO A 580 -18.17 5.59 1.43
C PRO A 580 -18.03 4.19 0.83
N VAL A 581 -18.07 3.15 1.67
CA VAL A 581 -18.03 1.74 1.22
C VAL A 581 -19.31 1.37 0.49
N ASN A 582 -20.48 1.74 1.01
CA ASN A 582 -21.76 1.51 0.37
C ASN A 582 -21.85 2.20 -0.99
N SER A 583 -21.37 3.45 -1.10
CA SER A 583 -21.33 4.21 -2.36
C SER A 583 -20.41 3.54 -3.39
N ALA A 584 -19.24 3.06 -2.96
CA ALA A 584 -18.33 2.33 -3.85
C ALA A 584 -18.97 1.02 -4.35
N LEU A 585 -19.63 0.27 -3.47
CA LEU A 585 -20.29 -0.99 -3.83
C LEU A 585 -21.60 -0.78 -4.62
N ALA A 586 -22.23 0.39 -4.53
CA ALA A 586 -23.32 0.76 -5.43
C ALA A 586 -22.82 0.89 -6.88
N LEU A 587 -21.67 1.57 -7.09
CA LEU A 587 -21.01 1.63 -8.40
C LEU A 587 -20.67 0.22 -8.94
N PHE A 588 -20.18 -0.67 -8.09
CA PHE A 588 -19.95 -2.07 -8.49
C PHE A 588 -21.24 -2.74 -8.99
N GLY A 589 -22.36 -2.52 -8.30
CA GLY A 589 -23.68 -3.01 -8.74
C GLY A 589 -24.08 -2.46 -10.11
N GLU A 590 -23.87 -1.14 -10.36
CA GLU A 590 -24.13 -0.51 -11.65
C GLU A 590 -23.27 -1.11 -12.77
N LEU A 591 -22.01 -1.43 -12.49
CA LEU A 591 -21.12 -2.09 -13.46
C LEU A 591 -21.59 -3.51 -13.80
N VAL A 592 -22.09 -4.25 -12.82
CA VAL A 592 -22.70 -5.58 -13.05
C VAL A 592 -23.95 -5.45 -13.92
N ASP A 593 -24.85 -4.48 -13.61
CA ASP A 593 -26.06 -4.21 -14.40
C ASP A 593 -25.74 -3.87 -15.86
N GLU A 594 -24.70 -3.04 -16.06
CA GLU A 594 -24.27 -2.66 -17.41
C GLU A 594 -23.66 -3.84 -18.16
N MET A 595 -22.80 -4.64 -17.49
CA MET A 595 -22.20 -5.83 -18.11
C MET A 595 -23.29 -6.83 -18.55
N GLU A 596 -24.32 -7.08 -17.72
CA GLU A 596 -25.46 -7.95 -18.07
C GLU A 596 -26.20 -7.50 -19.33
N GLN A 597 -26.19 -6.20 -19.66
CA GLN A 597 -26.83 -5.65 -20.86
C GLN A 597 -25.92 -5.69 -22.09
N LEU A 598 -24.61 -5.76 -21.92
CA LEU A 598 -23.64 -5.77 -23.02
C LEU A 598 -23.41 -7.17 -23.61
N VAL A 599 -23.66 -8.25 -22.80
CA VAL A 599 -23.27 -9.63 -23.10
C VAL A 599 -24.45 -10.59 -23.19
#